data_bb9b9fc49e681aa6503214fea40447cb
#
_entry.id   bb9b9fc49e681aa6503214fea40447cb
#
_cell.length_a   1.000
_cell.length_b   1.000
_cell.length_c   1.000
_cell.angle_alpha   90.00
_cell.angle_beta   90.00
_cell.angle_gamma   90.00
#
_symmetry.space_group_name_H-M   'P 1'
#
loop_
_entity.id
_entity.type
_entity.pdbx_description
1 polymer ?
#
loop_
_entity_poly.entity_id
_entity_poly.type
_entity_poly.pdbx_seq_one_letter_code
_entity_poly.pdbx_strand_id
1 'polypeptide(L)'
;IAYKEKMLRENLNDFLEKIEWKEVKKEYLTLEEVKLLAATPCRIPVLKQASLFACMTGLRISDILKLQWSDFEMGPDQGYYIRICTEKTETETTLPISHEALELCGEWDKGLVFKGLTRAMTHHPLKQWIAEAGIKKKITFHCFRHSYAVIQISLGTDIYTVSKMLTHKNVTTTQIYADLVNSKKRETANKISLK
;
A
#
# COMPACT_ATOMS: atom_id res chain seq x y z
N ILE A 1 -26.86 6.78 19.42
CA ILE A 1 -26.83 6.36 20.83
C ILE A 1 -27.79 7.28 21.62
N ALA A 2 -27.56 8.59 21.75
CA ALA A 2 -28.35 9.49 22.60
C ALA A 2 -29.87 9.51 22.32
N TYR A 3 -30.30 9.35 21.04
CA TYR A 3 -31.70 9.20 20.68
C TYR A 3 -32.28 7.85 21.16
N LYS A 4 -31.54 6.75 21.02
CA LYS A 4 -31.95 5.41 21.47
C LYS A 4 -32.05 5.33 23.01
N GLU A 5 -31.23 6.12 23.70
CA GLU A 5 -31.22 6.24 25.16
C GLU A 5 -32.25 7.29 25.69
N LYS A 6 -33.11 7.80 24.78
CA LYS A 6 -34.14 8.81 25.10
C LYS A 6 -33.63 10.12 25.71
N MET A 7 -32.35 10.43 25.50
CA MET A 7 -31.73 11.73 25.87
C MET A 7 -32.12 12.85 24.89
N LEU A 8 -32.46 12.49 23.65
CA LEU A 8 -32.94 13.42 22.63
C LEU A 8 -34.37 13.03 22.24
N ARG A 9 -35.23 14.04 22.01
CA ARG A 9 -36.62 13.85 21.59
C ARG A 9 -36.72 13.44 20.11
N GLU A 10 -35.76 13.85 19.30
CA GLU A 10 -35.71 13.64 17.85
C GLU A 10 -34.38 13.03 17.44
N ASN A 11 -34.40 12.24 16.40
CA ASN A 11 -33.20 11.69 15.81
C ASN A 11 -32.51 12.74 14.90
N LEU A 12 -31.46 13.36 15.36
CA LEU A 12 -30.76 14.41 14.61
C LEU A 12 -30.25 13.94 13.25
N ASN A 13 -30.07 12.63 13.03
CA ASN A 13 -29.66 12.09 11.73
C ASN A 13 -30.72 12.28 10.63
N ASP A 14 -31.99 12.47 11.02
CA ASP A 14 -33.09 12.65 10.06
C ASP A 14 -33.04 14.06 9.40
N PHE A 15 -32.30 15.00 10.01
CA PHE A 15 -32.05 16.35 9.51
C PHE A 15 -30.70 16.49 8.79
N LEU A 16 -29.88 15.42 8.73
CA LEU A 16 -28.61 15.47 8.04
C LEU A 16 -28.78 15.16 6.55
N GLU A 17 -28.43 16.10 5.71
CA GLU A 17 -28.32 15.85 4.29
C GLU A 17 -27.11 14.92 4.03
N LYS A 18 -27.35 13.91 3.20
CA LYS A 18 -26.30 12.97 2.81
C LYS A 18 -25.34 13.67 1.87
N ILE A 19 -24.13 13.93 2.36
CA ILE A 19 -23.08 14.50 1.50
C ILE A 19 -22.74 13.46 0.43
N GLU A 20 -22.98 13.80 -0.84
CA GLU A 20 -22.52 12.98 -1.96
C GLU A 20 -21.00 13.04 -2.06
N TRP A 21 -20.37 11.92 -1.80
CA TRP A 21 -18.92 11.80 -1.97
C TRP A 21 -18.60 11.66 -3.46
N LYS A 22 -17.95 12.67 -4.03
CA LYS A 22 -17.35 12.50 -5.36
C LYS A 22 -16.21 11.50 -5.24
N GLU A 23 -16.25 10.45 -6.07
CA GLU A 23 -15.13 9.52 -6.17
C GLU A 23 -13.84 10.28 -6.57
N VAL A 24 -12.89 10.35 -5.67
CA VAL A 24 -11.57 10.90 -5.95
C VAL A 24 -10.75 9.81 -6.62
N LYS A 25 -10.34 10.07 -7.87
CA LYS A 25 -9.42 9.18 -8.59
C LYS A 25 -8.16 8.95 -7.75
N LYS A 26 -7.92 7.69 -7.41
CA LYS A 26 -6.72 7.31 -6.65
C LYS A 26 -5.51 7.31 -7.57
N GLU A 27 -4.51 8.10 -7.23
CA GLU A 27 -3.25 8.13 -7.95
C GLU A 27 -2.38 6.92 -7.55
N TYR A 28 -1.68 6.37 -8.53
CA TYR A 28 -0.73 5.26 -8.34
C TYR A 28 0.40 5.37 -9.37
N LEU A 29 1.51 4.72 -9.09
CA LEU A 29 2.63 4.54 -10.01
C LEU A 29 2.45 3.25 -10.79
N THR A 30 2.75 3.28 -12.08
CA THR A 30 2.93 2.07 -12.89
C THR A 30 4.24 1.37 -12.54
N LEU A 31 4.43 0.12 -12.96
CA LEU A 31 5.69 -0.59 -12.74
C LEU A 31 6.88 0.18 -13.32
N GLU A 32 6.72 0.77 -14.52
CA GLU A 32 7.77 1.55 -15.16
C GLU A 32 8.09 2.83 -14.39
N GLU A 33 7.08 3.50 -13.81
CA GLU A 33 7.30 4.67 -12.96
C GLU A 33 7.98 4.29 -11.64
N VAL A 34 7.69 3.11 -11.07
CA VAL A 34 8.40 2.60 -9.87
C VAL A 34 9.86 2.32 -10.21
N LYS A 35 10.17 1.70 -11.35
CA LYS A 35 11.55 1.48 -11.82
C LYS A 35 12.29 2.79 -12.05
N LEU A 36 11.64 3.77 -12.68
CA LEU A 36 12.20 5.11 -12.88
C LEU A 36 12.51 5.78 -11.54
N LEU A 37 11.60 5.70 -10.58
CA LEU A 37 11.78 6.23 -9.24
C LEU A 37 12.95 5.53 -8.51
N ALA A 38 13.07 4.20 -8.66
CA ALA A 38 14.18 3.43 -8.09
C ALA A 38 15.54 3.85 -8.69
N ALA A 39 15.59 4.16 -9.97
CA ALA A 39 16.80 4.65 -10.64
C ALA A 39 17.16 6.10 -10.25
N THR A 40 16.18 6.91 -9.82
CA THR A 40 16.39 8.32 -9.49
C THR A 40 17.10 8.47 -8.13
N PRO A 41 18.21 9.24 -8.04
CA PRO A 41 18.83 9.57 -6.77
C PRO A 41 17.87 10.27 -5.82
N CYS A 42 17.95 9.96 -4.53
CA CYS A 42 17.16 10.62 -3.49
C CYS A 42 18.12 11.20 -2.43
N ARG A 43 17.89 12.45 -2.05
CA ARG A 43 18.70 13.14 -1.03
C ARG A 43 18.60 12.49 0.35
N ILE A 44 17.52 11.74 0.59
CA ILE A 44 17.27 11.06 1.87
C ILE A 44 17.19 9.55 1.57
N PRO A 45 18.29 8.79 1.73
CA PRO A 45 18.35 7.36 1.38
C PRO A 45 17.27 6.53 2.08
N VAL A 46 17.04 6.75 3.37
CA VAL A 46 16.02 6.00 4.13
C VAL A 46 14.60 6.25 3.61
N LEU A 47 14.29 7.44 3.09
CA LEU A 47 13.00 7.74 2.47
C LEU A 47 12.84 6.93 1.18
N LYS A 48 13.90 6.87 0.34
CA LYS A 48 13.91 6.06 -0.89
C LYS A 48 13.68 4.58 -0.60
N GLN A 49 14.47 4.02 0.31
CA GLN A 49 14.36 2.63 0.73
C GLN A 49 12.96 2.28 1.24
N ALA A 50 12.42 3.06 2.19
CA ALA A 50 11.10 2.86 2.75
C ALA A 50 9.96 3.01 1.71
N SER A 51 10.11 3.94 0.76
CA SER A 51 9.12 4.17 -0.30
C SER A 51 9.08 3.00 -1.30
N LEU A 52 10.24 2.52 -1.74
CA LEU A 52 10.34 1.36 -2.64
C LEU A 52 9.88 0.09 -1.92
N PHE A 53 10.24 -0.08 -0.65
CA PHE A 53 9.75 -1.17 0.19
C PHE A 53 8.22 -1.15 0.30
N ALA A 54 7.60 0.03 0.46
CA ALA A 54 6.14 0.17 0.43
C ALA A 54 5.53 -0.22 -0.92
N CYS A 55 6.22 0.06 -2.04
CA CYS A 55 5.80 -0.38 -3.38
C CYS A 55 5.87 -1.90 -3.55
N MET A 56 6.74 -2.59 -2.82
CA MET A 56 6.95 -4.04 -2.96
C MET A 56 6.16 -4.87 -1.95
N THR A 57 5.74 -4.29 -0.83
CA THR A 57 5.04 -4.99 0.25
C THR A 57 3.61 -4.53 0.46
N GLY A 58 3.27 -3.33 -0.02
CA GLY A 58 1.98 -2.70 0.21
C GLY A 58 1.76 -2.23 1.66
N LEU A 59 2.78 -2.23 2.52
CA LEU A 59 2.67 -1.80 3.92
C LEU A 59 2.32 -0.32 4.04
N ARG A 60 1.62 0.04 5.10
CA ARG A 60 1.31 1.44 5.42
C ARG A 60 2.52 2.12 6.04
N ILE A 61 2.62 3.43 5.90
CA ILE A 61 3.68 4.22 6.54
C ILE A 61 3.71 4.02 8.07
N SER A 62 2.55 3.84 8.72
CA SER A 62 2.49 3.54 10.16
C SER A 62 3.20 2.24 10.53
N ASP A 63 3.05 1.22 9.68
CA ASP A 63 3.63 -0.09 9.90
C ASP A 63 5.15 -0.05 9.61
N ILE A 64 5.55 0.63 8.53
CA ILE A 64 6.96 0.80 8.15
C ILE A 64 7.75 1.60 9.20
N LEU A 65 7.15 2.63 9.81
CA LEU A 65 7.80 3.42 10.86
C LEU A 65 8.09 2.63 12.14
N LYS A 66 7.35 1.55 12.37
CA LYS A 66 7.47 0.71 13.56
C LYS A 66 8.18 -0.61 13.29
N LEU A 67 8.44 -0.93 12.01
CA LEU A 67 9.02 -2.20 11.59
C LEU A 67 10.40 -2.40 12.21
N GLN A 68 10.57 -3.54 12.88
CA GLN A 68 11.81 -3.92 13.55
C GLN A 68 12.43 -5.15 12.88
N TRP A 69 13.72 -5.33 13.03
CA TRP A 69 14.41 -6.54 12.57
C TRP A 69 13.92 -7.82 13.25
N SER A 70 13.42 -7.71 14.48
CA SER A 70 12.78 -8.82 15.21
C SER A 70 11.45 -9.28 14.60
N ASP A 71 10.85 -8.47 13.71
CA ASP A 71 9.59 -8.82 13.04
C ASP A 71 9.81 -9.74 11.84
N PHE A 72 11.06 -9.92 11.42
CA PHE A 72 11.42 -10.79 10.30
C PHE A 72 11.69 -12.19 10.77
N GLU A 73 11.16 -13.17 10.06
CA GLU A 73 11.39 -14.58 10.29
C GLU A 73 11.61 -15.32 8.98
N MET A 74 12.38 -16.40 9.02
CA MET A 74 12.55 -17.32 7.90
C MET A 74 11.49 -18.41 7.99
N GLY A 75 10.71 -18.57 6.92
CA GLY A 75 9.71 -19.62 6.83
C GLY A 75 10.28 -20.99 6.44
N PRO A 76 9.44 -22.02 6.48
CA PRO A 76 9.84 -23.39 6.12
C PRO A 76 10.18 -23.55 4.64
N ASP A 77 9.73 -22.64 3.80
CA ASP A 77 10.01 -22.54 2.35
C ASP A 77 11.30 -21.77 2.04
N GLN A 78 12.11 -21.45 3.08
CA GLN A 78 13.32 -20.63 3.02
C GLN A 78 13.05 -19.18 2.55
N GLY A 79 11.79 -18.76 2.47
CA GLY A 79 11.38 -17.39 2.21
C GLY A 79 11.37 -16.55 3.49
N TYR A 80 11.51 -15.24 3.34
CA TYR A 80 11.40 -14.31 4.45
C TYR A 80 9.96 -13.82 4.61
N TYR A 81 9.55 -13.69 5.86
CA TYR A 81 8.24 -13.21 6.27
C TYR A 81 8.37 -12.07 7.26
N ILE A 82 7.40 -11.17 7.26
CA ILE A 82 7.27 -10.12 8.27
C ILE A 82 6.03 -10.43 9.11
N ARG A 83 6.21 -10.53 10.41
CA ARG A 83 5.12 -10.60 11.38
C ARG A 83 4.82 -9.19 11.86
N ILE A 84 3.64 -8.68 11.55
CA ILE A 84 3.20 -7.35 11.97
C ILE A 84 1.86 -7.41 12.66
N CYS A 85 1.70 -6.59 13.69
CA CYS A 85 0.40 -6.21 14.21
C CYS A 85 -0.01 -4.89 13.55
N THR A 86 -0.97 -4.95 12.63
CA THR A 86 -1.37 -3.75 11.89
C THR A 86 -2.14 -2.80 12.80
N GLU A 87 -1.65 -1.57 12.95
CA GLU A 87 -2.21 -0.55 13.87
C GLU A 87 -3.70 -0.29 13.63
N LYS A 88 -4.16 -0.33 12.38
CA LYS A 88 -5.55 -0.04 12.02
C LYS A 88 -6.52 -1.18 12.31
N THR A 89 -6.07 -2.42 12.29
CA THR A 89 -6.94 -3.60 12.38
C THR A 89 -6.70 -4.41 13.64
N GLU A 90 -5.65 -4.09 14.40
CA GLU A 90 -5.19 -4.81 15.60
C GLU A 90 -5.05 -6.33 15.36
N THR A 91 -4.76 -6.70 14.10
CA THR A 91 -4.64 -8.10 13.70
C THR A 91 -3.19 -8.41 13.46
N GLU A 92 -2.69 -9.43 14.12
CA GLU A 92 -1.38 -10.02 13.80
C GLU A 92 -1.47 -10.72 12.45
N THR A 93 -0.53 -10.42 11.58
CA THR A 93 -0.49 -10.96 10.22
C THR A 93 0.95 -11.26 9.83
N THR A 94 1.18 -12.42 9.25
CA THR A 94 2.46 -12.81 8.67
C THR A 94 2.37 -12.60 7.14
N LEU A 95 3.27 -11.79 6.60
CA LEU A 95 3.32 -11.45 5.18
C LEU A 95 4.63 -11.93 4.57
N PRO A 96 4.62 -12.72 3.50
CA PRO A 96 5.83 -13.05 2.76
C PRO A 96 6.38 -11.80 2.06
N ILE A 97 7.70 -11.69 1.99
CA ILE A 97 8.39 -10.63 1.27
C ILE A 97 9.36 -11.23 0.26
N SER A 98 9.58 -10.52 -0.85
CA SER A 98 10.59 -10.90 -1.82
C SER A 98 12.00 -10.61 -1.30
N HIS A 99 12.99 -11.30 -1.85
CA HIS A 99 14.41 -11.06 -1.54
C HIS A 99 14.81 -9.60 -1.83
N GLU A 100 14.36 -9.07 -2.95
CA GLU A 100 14.61 -7.67 -3.33
C GLU A 100 13.99 -6.67 -2.33
N ALA A 101 12.82 -6.98 -1.78
CA ALA A 101 12.24 -6.15 -0.71
C ALA A 101 13.08 -6.19 0.57
N LEU A 102 13.65 -7.36 0.90
CA LEU A 102 14.55 -7.49 2.03
C LEU A 102 15.85 -6.69 1.82
N GLU A 103 16.42 -6.71 0.62
CA GLU A 103 17.62 -5.92 0.28
C GLU A 103 17.42 -4.41 0.50
N LEU A 104 16.20 -3.89 0.27
CA LEU A 104 15.89 -2.50 0.56
C LEU A 104 15.94 -2.14 2.06
N CYS A 105 15.84 -3.14 2.94
CA CYS A 105 15.98 -2.94 4.38
C CYS A 105 17.44 -2.70 4.80
N GLY A 106 18.43 -3.09 3.96
CA GLY A 106 19.83 -2.98 4.25
C GLY A 106 20.36 -4.18 5.04
N GLU A 107 21.48 -3.97 5.75
CA GLU A 107 22.09 -5.01 6.56
C GLU A 107 21.30 -5.30 7.82
N TRP A 108 21.33 -6.58 8.25
CA TRP A 108 20.65 -7.04 9.44
C TRP A 108 21.20 -6.36 10.70
N ASP A 109 20.31 -5.77 11.52
CA ASP A 109 20.70 -4.98 12.71
C ASP A 109 19.65 -5.16 13.83
N LYS A 110 19.74 -4.36 14.89
CA LYS A 110 18.79 -4.36 16.02
C LYS A 110 17.87 -3.12 15.97
N GLY A 111 16.64 -3.31 16.42
CA GLY A 111 15.64 -2.24 16.51
C GLY A 111 14.99 -1.92 15.16
N LEU A 112 14.70 -0.66 14.92
CA LEU A 112 13.98 -0.22 13.71
C LEU A 112 14.76 -0.49 12.43
N VAL A 113 14.07 -1.00 11.40
CA VAL A 113 14.62 -1.25 10.07
C VAL A 113 14.95 0.08 9.37
N PHE A 114 14.00 0.98 9.29
CA PHE A 114 14.18 2.28 8.64
C PHE A 114 14.51 3.37 9.66
N LYS A 115 15.70 3.25 10.29
CA LYS A 115 16.18 4.20 11.31
C LYS A 115 16.23 5.62 10.75
N GLY A 116 15.67 6.57 11.52
CA GLY A 116 15.64 7.98 11.12
C GLY A 116 14.52 8.37 10.16
N LEU A 117 13.71 7.42 9.67
CA LEU A 117 12.51 7.74 8.87
C LEU A 117 11.49 8.47 9.74
N THR A 118 10.94 9.57 9.24
CA THR A 118 9.89 10.35 9.92
C THR A 118 8.71 10.62 9.00
N ARG A 119 7.52 10.87 9.59
CA ARG A 119 6.34 11.27 8.80
C ARG A 119 6.56 12.57 8.01
N ALA A 120 7.36 13.50 8.52
CA ALA A 120 7.67 14.75 7.83
C ALA A 120 8.33 14.52 6.47
N MET A 121 9.16 13.48 6.34
CA MET A 121 9.82 13.13 5.08
C MET A 121 8.84 12.68 3.99
N THR A 122 7.65 12.19 4.35
CA THR A 122 6.61 11.75 3.41
C THR A 122 5.83 12.90 2.77
N HIS A 123 6.16 14.14 3.09
CA HIS A 123 5.53 15.34 2.54
C HIS A 123 6.42 16.03 1.50
N HIS A 124 7.09 17.11 1.88
CA HIS A 124 7.87 17.91 0.94
C HIS A 124 9.07 17.14 0.34
N PRO A 125 9.89 16.42 1.11
CA PRO A 125 11.01 15.65 0.55
C PRO A 125 10.56 14.59 -0.46
N LEU A 126 9.46 13.88 -0.17
CA LEU A 126 8.90 12.91 -1.09
C LEU A 126 8.44 13.57 -2.41
N LYS A 127 7.71 14.69 -2.32
CA LYS A 127 7.24 15.41 -3.52
C LYS A 127 8.41 15.88 -4.39
N GLN A 128 9.47 16.35 -3.77
CA GLN A 128 10.68 16.78 -4.47
C GLN A 128 11.33 15.62 -5.22
N TRP A 129 11.52 14.47 -4.58
CA TRP A 129 12.11 13.30 -5.21
C TRP A 129 11.24 12.75 -6.36
N ILE A 130 9.90 12.72 -6.19
CA ILE A 130 8.95 12.35 -7.27
C ILE A 130 9.07 13.29 -8.47
N ALA A 131 9.22 14.61 -8.22
CA ALA A 131 9.40 15.60 -9.29
C ALA A 131 10.77 15.45 -9.99
N GLU A 132 11.84 15.17 -9.24
CA GLU A 132 13.19 14.89 -9.77
C GLU A 132 13.19 13.63 -10.66
N ALA A 133 12.32 12.65 -10.39
CA ALA A 133 12.08 11.50 -11.26
C ALA A 133 11.24 11.83 -12.52
N GLY A 134 10.80 13.07 -12.72
CA GLY A 134 9.97 13.47 -13.86
C GLY A 134 8.49 13.00 -13.77
N ILE A 135 8.06 12.48 -12.63
CA ILE A 135 6.70 11.98 -12.43
C ILE A 135 5.75 13.15 -12.10
N LYS A 136 4.78 13.41 -12.97
CA LYS A 136 3.85 14.55 -12.85
C LYS A 136 2.62 14.26 -11.97
N LYS A 137 2.45 13.01 -11.52
CA LYS A 137 1.33 12.60 -10.67
C LYS A 137 1.45 13.14 -9.25
N LYS A 138 0.32 13.40 -8.58
CA LYS A 138 0.29 13.80 -7.16
C LYS A 138 0.47 12.57 -6.26
N ILE A 139 1.68 12.09 -6.13
CA ILE A 139 2.00 10.91 -5.33
C ILE A 139 2.21 11.31 -3.88
N THR A 140 1.48 10.66 -3.00
CA THR A 140 1.68 10.64 -1.54
C THR A 140 2.27 9.28 -1.14
N PHE A 141 2.77 9.15 0.08
CA PHE A 141 3.31 7.87 0.54
C PHE A 141 2.27 6.74 0.46
N HIS A 142 0.99 7.04 0.68
CA HIS A 142 -0.08 6.04 0.56
C HIS A 142 -0.29 5.55 -0.87
N CYS A 143 0.09 6.34 -1.87
CA CYS A 143 0.02 5.93 -3.28
C CYS A 143 0.95 4.75 -3.59
N PHE A 144 2.03 4.52 -2.85
CA PHE A 144 2.89 3.34 -3.01
C PHE A 144 2.13 2.04 -2.75
N ARG A 145 1.28 2.03 -1.72
CA ARG A 145 0.39 0.90 -1.46
C ARG A 145 -0.67 0.72 -2.55
N HIS A 146 -1.19 1.82 -3.12
CA HIS A 146 -2.07 1.74 -4.29
C HIS A 146 -1.32 1.16 -5.49
N SER A 147 -0.07 1.59 -5.71
CA SER A 147 0.80 1.09 -6.77
C SER A 147 1.03 -0.41 -6.63
N TYR A 148 1.38 -0.89 -5.42
CA TYR A 148 1.51 -2.31 -5.13
C TYR A 148 0.25 -3.08 -5.58
N ALA A 149 -0.93 -2.64 -5.14
CA ALA A 149 -2.18 -3.32 -5.47
C ALA A 149 -2.44 -3.38 -6.98
N VAL A 150 -2.31 -2.23 -7.67
CA VAL A 150 -2.55 -2.14 -9.11
C VAL A 150 -1.54 -2.97 -9.90
N ILE A 151 -0.25 -2.91 -9.54
CA ILE A 151 0.82 -3.67 -10.20
C ILE A 151 0.56 -5.17 -10.02
N GLN A 152 0.29 -5.65 -8.81
CA GLN A 152 0.01 -7.06 -8.55
C GLN A 152 -1.18 -7.58 -9.37
N ILE A 153 -2.29 -6.84 -9.41
CA ILE A 153 -3.46 -7.20 -10.22
C ILE A 153 -3.11 -7.18 -11.72
N SER A 154 -2.33 -6.21 -12.19
CA SER A 154 -1.91 -6.13 -13.59
C SER A 154 -1.02 -7.31 -14.00
N LEU A 155 -0.19 -7.79 -13.09
CA LEU A 155 0.67 -8.97 -13.28
C LEU A 155 -0.09 -10.30 -13.16
N GLY A 156 -1.36 -10.29 -12.78
CA GLY A 156 -2.22 -11.46 -12.77
C GLY A 156 -2.53 -12.04 -11.40
N THR A 157 -2.04 -11.43 -10.33
CA THR A 157 -2.40 -11.83 -8.97
C THR A 157 -3.89 -11.60 -8.76
N ASP A 158 -4.60 -12.57 -8.22
CA ASP A 158 -6.02 -12.46 -7.96
C ASP A 158 -6.30 -11.44 -6.83
N ILE A 159 -7.48 -10.83 -6.89
CA ILE A 159 -7.87 -9.75 -5.99
C ILE A 159 -7.93 -10.20 -4.51
N TYR A 160 -8.28 -11.47 -4.26
CA TYR A 160 -8.37 -12.00 -2.90
C TYR A 160 -6.97 -12.09 -2.28
N THR A 161 -6.01 -12.64 -3.02
CA THR A 161 -4.59 -12.68 -2.60
C THR A 161 -4.05 -11.28 -2.34
N VAL A 162 -4.28 -10.32 -3.27
CA VAL A 162 -3.87 -8.92 -3.06
C VAL A 162 -4.54 -8.32 -1.82
N SER A 163 -5.82 -8.63 -1.58
CA SER A 163 -6.54 -8.16 -0.39
C SER A 163 -5.91 -8.68 0.90
N LYS A 164 -5.50 -9.94 0.93
CA LYS A 164 -4.80 -10.57 2.07
C LYS A 164 -3.43 -9.94 2.28
N MET A 165 -2.63 -9.79 1.23
CA MET A 165 -1.33 -9.10 1.30
C MET A 165 -1.45 -7.67 1.83
N LEU A 166 -2.52 -6.97 1.47
CA LEU A 166 -2.82 -5.64 1.97
C LEU A 166 -3.46 -5.64 3.37
N THR A 167 -3.69 -6.78 3.99
CA THR A 167 -4.37 -6.87 5.29
C THR A 167 -5.73 -6.15 5.33
N HIS A 168 -6.49 -6.21 4.23
CA HIS A 168 -7.82 -5.65 4.19
C HIS A 168 -8.82 -6.61 4.86
N LYS A 169 -9.66 -6.09 5.76
CA LYS A 169 -10.74 -6.87 6.40
C LYS A 169 -11.80 -7.30 5.38
N ASN A 170 -12.02 -6.48 4.34
CA ASN A 170 -13.01 -6.76 3.30
C ASN A 170 -12.36 -6.61 1.92
N VAL A 171 -12.55 -7.61 1.05
CA VAL A 171 -12.05 -7.61 -0.34
C VAL A 171 -12.62 -6.44 -1.16
N THR A 172 -13.81 -5.96 -0.84
CA THR A 172 -14.43 -4.78 -1.47
C THR A 172 -13.52 -3.55 -1.41
N THR A 173 -12.69 -3.42 -0.37
CA THR A 173 -11.70 -2.34 -0.27
C THR A 173 -10.62 -2.44 -1.35
N THR A 174 -10.38 -3.65 -1.87
CA THR A 174 -9.37 -3.92 -2.93
C THR A 174 -10.00 -3.82 -4.33
N GLN A 175 -11.31 -3.95 -4.45
CA GLN A 175 -12.02 -3.98 -5.73
C GLN A 175 -11.80 -2.72 -6.57
N ILE A 176 -11.66 -1.57 -5.92
CA ILE A 176 -11.32 -0.30 -6.57
C ILE A 176 -10.04 -0.36 -7.43
N TYR A 177 -9.10 -1.24 -7.11
CA TYR A 177 -7.86 -1.41 -7.88
C TYR A 177 -8.08 -2.29 -9.12
N ALA A 178 -8.97 -3.28 -9.04
CA ALA A 178 -9.33 -4.11 -10.18
C ALA A 178 -10.00 -3.30 -11.29
N ASP A 179 -10.78 -2.27 -10.92
CA ASP A 179 -11.44 -1.39 -11.88
C ASP A 179 -10.45 -0.51 -12.66
N LEU A 180 -9.26 -0.26 -12.10
CA LEU A 180 -8.20 0.51 -12.75
C LEU A 180 -7.41 -0.29 -13.81
N VAL A 181 -7.51 -1.63 -13.82
CA VAL A 181 -6.74 -2.52 -14.71
C VAL A 181 -7.57 -2.99 -15.90
N ASN A 182 -7.67 -2.14 -16.93
CA ASN A 182 -8.45 -2.46 -18.14
C ASN A 182 -7.84 -3.56 -19.02
N SER A 183 -6.52 -3.79 -18.98
CA SER A 183 -5.84 -4.80 -19.80
C SER A 183 -6.35 -6.21 -19.56
N LYS A 184 -6.67 -6.56 -18.33
CA LYS A 184 -7.20 -7.87 -17.93
C LYS A 184 -8.60 -8.15 -18.50
N LYS A 185 -9.45 -7.14 -18.66
CA LYS A 185 -10.78 -7.31 -19.28
C LYS A 185 -10.65 -7.75 -20.73
N ARG A 186 -9.73 -7.14 -21.49
CA ARG A 186 -9.48 -7.51 -22.89
C ARG A 186 -8.85 -8.90 -23.01
N GLU A 187 -7.86 -9.22 -22.18
CA GLU A 187 -7.23 -10.56 -22.13
C GLU A 187 -8.28 -11.63 -21.84
N THR A 188 -9.15 -11.39 -20.86
CA THR A 188 -10.21 -12.32 -20.48
C THR A 188 -11.21 -12.55 -21.63
N ALA A 189 -11.60 -11.48 -22.34
CA ALA A 189 -12.49 -11.60 -23.50
C ALA A 189 -11.89 -12.48 -24.62
N ASN A 190 -10.56 -12.49 -24.75
CA ASN A 190 -9.85 -13.26 -25.79
C ASN A 190 -9.54 -14.73 -25.37
N LYS A 191 -9.82 -15.13 -24.13
CA LYS A 191 -9.55 -16.51 -23.65
C LYS A 191 -10.49 -17.57 -24.24
N ILE A 192 -11.69 -17.16 -24.65
CA ILE A 192 -12.66 -18.08 -25.26
C ILE A 192 -12.48 -18.02 -26.78
N SER A 193 -12.05 -19.13 -27.38
CA SER A 193 -11.94 -19.29 -28.83
C SER A 193 -12.82 -20.44 -29.28
N LEU A 194 -13.51 -20.25 -30.38
CA LEU A 194 -14.34 -21.30 -31.05
C LEU A 194 -13.58 -21.96 -32.21
N LYS A 195 -12.27 -21.69 -32.33
CA LYS A 195 -11.39 -22.29 -33.34
C LYS A 195 -10.55 -23.39 -32.72
#